data_c6bb819f1283aa68ba20cd3971c4d52e
#
_entry.id   c6bb819f1283aa68ba20cd3971c4d52e
#
_cell.length_a   1.000
_cell.length_b   1.000
_cell.length_c   1.000
_cell.angle_alpha   90.00
_cell.angle_beta   90.00
_cell.angle_gamma   90.00
#
_symmetry.space_group_name_H-M   'P 1'
#
loop_
_entity.id
_entity.type
_entity.pdbx_description
1 polymer ?
#
loop_
_entity_poly.entity_id
_entity_poly.type
_entity_poly.pdbx_seq_one_letter_code
_entity_poly.pdbx_strand_id
1 'polypeptide(L)'
;LVATSNIDPDNLYQDGLQRQRFLPAIGLLKQHTEIFNIDGDIDYRVRALEQAQLYYAPIDSSTEEQMLHCFQQLAPVGGRQFICVESNVPLDIEGRLIMAKHLTDDVVWFEFKELCDGPRSQNDYIELAREFHAVLVSNVPQMNRHSSDLARRFILLVDEFYDHGIKLVISSDVDILSLYVGGPLAFEFARTSSRLQEMQSHDYLALAHRAE
;
A
#
# COMPACT_ATOMS: atom_id res chain seq x y z
N LEU A 1 -26.50 9.47 -19.68
CA LEU A 1 -26.08 9.43 -18.30
C LEU A 1 -25.08 8.26 -18.17
N VAL A 2 -23.90 8.54 -17.66
CA VAL A 2 -22.90 7.51 -17.25
C VAL A 2 -22.82 7.57 -15.74
N ALA A 3 -23.00 6.42 -15.08
CA ALA A 3 -22.85 6.28 -13.64
C ALA A 3 -21.97 5.05 -13.36
N THR A 4 -21.17 5.09 -12.31
CA THR A 4 -20.34 4.00 -11.86
C THR A 4 -20.80 3.53 -10.49
N SER A 5 -20.69 2.23 -10.23
CA SER A 5 -20.97 1.62 -8.94
C SER A 5 -19.99 0.47 -8.73
N ASN A 6 -19.54 0.26 -7.51
CA ASN A 6 -18.74 -0.89 -7.10
C ASN A 6 -19.60 -2.11 -6.70
N ILE A 7 -20.91 -2.02 -6.85
CA ILE A 7 -21.87 -3.08 -6.54
C ILE A 7 -22.79 -3.24 -7.74
N ASP A 8 -23.06 -4.50 -8.13
CA ASP A 8 -24.06 -4.82 -9.15
C ASP A 8 -25.41 -4.19 -8.77
N PRO A 9 -26.16 -3.62 -9.74
CA PRO A 9 -27.47 -3.02 -9.48
C PRO A 9 -28.45 -3.92 -8.71
N ASP A 10 -28.40 -5.23 -8.90
CA ASP A 10 -29.23 -6.19 -8.18
C ASP A 10 -28.88 -6.27 -6.68
N ASN A 11 -27.67 -5.95 -6.32
CA ASN A 11 -27.16 -5.98 -4.94
C ASN A 11 -27.16 -4.62 -4.26
N LEU A 12 -27.55 -3.57 -4.97
CA LEU A 12 -27.66 -2.23 -4.39
C LEU A 12 -28.59 -2.23 -3.18
N TYR A 13 -28.11 -1.65 -2.09
CA TYR A 13 -28.86 -1.51 -0.87
C TYR A 13 -29.31 -2.83 -0.23
N GLN A 14 -28.55 -3.93 -0.39
CA GLN A 14 -28.92 -5.29 0.02
C GLN A 14 -29.22 -5.37 1.52
N ASP A 15 -28.45 -4.68 2.36
CA ASP A 15 -28.62 -4.62 3.82
C ASP A 15 -29.22 -3.30 4.31
N GLY A 16 -29.73 -2.46 3.38
CA GLY A 16 -30.28 -1.14 3.69
C GLY A 16 -31.67 -1.20 4.29
N LEU A 17 -31.93 -0.27 5.23
CA LEU A 17 -33.27 -0.06 5.78
C LEU A 17 -34.29 0.21 4.67
N GLN A 18 -35.37 -0.58 4.59
CA GLN A 18 -36.45 -0.44 3.61
C GLN A 18 -36.04 -0.69 2.13
N ARG A 19 -35.16 -1.65 1.87
CA ARG A 19 -34.75 -2.04 0.51
C ARG A 19 -35.91 -2.18 -0.47
N GLN A 20 -37.08 -2.67 -0.01
CA GLN A 20 -38.27 -2.82 -0.85
C GLN A 20 -38.70 -1.52 -1.56
N ARG A 21 -38.46 -0.36 -0.96
CA ARG A 21 -38.75 0.95 -1.57
C ARG A 21 -37.74 1.35 -2.65
N PHE A 22 -36.56 0.71 -2.63
CA PHE A 22 -35.50 0.96 -3.60
C PHE A 22 -35.56 0.03 -4.82
N LEU A 23 -36.22 -1.13 -4.70
CA LEU A 23 -36.38 -2.09 -5.81
C LEU A 23 -36.97 -1.48 -7.09
N PRO A 24 -37.97 -0.57 -7.06
CA PRO A 24 -38.44 0.09 -8.28
C PRO A 24 -37.36 0.92 -8.98
N ALA A 25 -36.48 1.57 -8.22
CA ALA A 25 -35.36 2.35 -8.78
C ALA A 25 -34.33 1.43 -9.47
N ILE A 26 -34.04 0.26 -8.88
CA ILE A 26 -33.20 -0.77 -9.50
C ILE A 26 -33.83 -1.23 -10.82
N GLY A 27 -35.15 -1.48 -10.83
CA GLY A 27 -35.88 -1.85 -12.04
C GLY A 27 -35.76 -0.80 -13.15
N LEU A 28 -35.89 0.47 -12.83
CA LEU A 28 -35.73 1.58 -13.79
C LEU A 28 -34.27 1.69 -14.30
N LEU A 29 -33.28 1.51 -13.44
CA LEU A 29 -31.88 1.46 -13.86
C LEU A 29 -31.67 0.35 -14.91
N LYS A 30 -32.12 -0.86 -14.63
CA LYS A 30 -31.99 -2.01 -15.57
C LYS A 30 -32.76 -1.81 -16.87
N GLN A 31 -33.89 -1.09 -16.84
CA GLN A 31 -34.71 -0.85 -18.02
C GLN A 31 -34.15 0.26 -18.92
N HIS A 32 -33.49 1.27 -18.36
CA HIS A 32 -33.10 2.49 -19.06
C HIS A 32 -31.58 2.68 -19.22
N THR A 33 -30.76 1.75 -18.67
CA THR A 33 -29.31 1.79 -18.83
C THR A 33 -28.78 0.44 -19.28
N GLU A 34 -27.68 0.46 -20.01
CA GLU A 34 -26.87 -0.71 -20.30
C GLU A 34 -25.84 -0.90 -19.20
N ILE A 35 -25.85 -2.08 -18.58
CA ILE A 35 -24.98 -2.40 -17.46
C ILE A 35 -23.75 -3.09 -18.02
N PHE A 36 -22.58 -2.45 -17.85
CA PHE A 36 -21.30 -3.02 -18.20
C PHE A 36 -20.58 -3.43 -16.90
N ASN A 37 -20.32 -4.71 -16.75
CA ASN A 37 -19.38 -5.17 -15.73
C ASN A 37 -17.95 -4.94 -16.26
N ILE A 38 -17.20 -4.10 -15.53
CA ILE A 38 -15.81 -3.76 -15.86
C ILE A 38 -14.83 -4.61 -15.04
N ASP A 39 -15.34 -5.47 -14.15
CA ASP A 39 -14.51 -6.43 -13.43
C ASP A 39 -13.89 -7.40 -14.42
N GLY A 40 -12.63 -7.19 -14.73
CA GLY A 40 -11.83 -8.20 -15.40
C GLY A 40 -11.48 -9.30 -14.40
N ASP A 41 -11.54 -10.57 -14.81
CA ASP A 41 -11.12 -11.74 -14.01
C ASP A 41 -9.64 -11.68 -13.56
N ILE A 42 -8.94 -10.61 -13.88
CA ILE A 42 -7.50 -10.44 -13.64
C ILE A 42 -7.28 -9.06 -13.03
N ASP A 43 -6.90 -9.04 -11.75
CA ASP A 43 -6.38 -7.84 -11.11
C ASP A 43 -5.00 -7.50 -11.73
N TYR A 44 -4.98 -6.54 -12.66
CA TYR A 44 -3.76 -6.09 -13.32
C TYR A 44 -2.73 -5.55 -12.31
N ARG A 45 -3.18 -5.06 -11.14
CA ARG A 45 -2.30 -4.58 -10.07
C ARG A 45 -1.57 -5.75 -9.42
N VAL A 46 -2.27 -6.85 -9.14
CA VAL A 46 -1.65 -8.08 -8.62
C VAL A 46 -0.63 -8.62 -9.60
N ARG A 47 -0.95 -8.66 -10.90
CA ARG A 47 -0.01 -9.08 -11.94
C ARG A 47 1.23 -8.19 -12.03
N ALA A 48 1.07 -6.88 -11.93
CA ALA A 48 2.20 -5.96 -11.93
C ALA A 48 3.11 -6.22 -10.72
N LEU A 49 2.51 -6.45 -9.54
CA LEU A 49 3.25 -6.79 -8.31
C LEU A 49 3.93 -8.15 -8.36
N GLU A 50 3.29 -9.16 -8.96
CA GLU A 50 3.89 -10.49 -9.14
C GLU A 50 5.12 -10.48 -10.05
N GLN A 51 5.16 -9.56 -11.00
CA GLN A 51 6.28 -9.39 -11.92
C GLN A 51 7.32 -8.39 -11.40
N ALA A 52 6.95 -7.56 -10.42
CA ALA A 52 7.83 -6.57 -9.83
C ALA A 52 8.71 -7.21 -8.74
N GLN A 53 9.91 -6.72 -8.66
CA GLN A 53 10.73 -6.95 -7.49
C GLN A 53 10.21 -6.06 -6.36
N LEU A 54 9.84 -6.66 -5.21
CA LEU A 54 9.30 -5.92 -4.07
C LEU A 54 10.34 -5.57 -3.02
N TYR A 55 11.51 -6.19 -3.12
CA TYR A 55 12.65 -5.93 -2.24
C TYR A 55 13.92 -5.77 -3.06
N TYR A 56 14.49 -4.59 -3.03
CA TYR A 56 15.69 -4.21 -3.77
C TYR A 56 16.88 -4.17 -2.80
N ALA A 57 17.81 -5.11 -2.92
CA ALA A 57 19.04 -5.15 -2.14
C ALA A 57 20.16 -5.90 -2.89
N PRO A 58 21.41 -5.44 -2.78
CA PRO A 58 21.82 -4.17 -2.18
C PRO A 58 21.41 -2.97 -3.07
N ILE A 59 21.35 -1.78 -2.46
CA ILE A 59 21.07 -0.53 -3.20
C ILE A 59 22.24 -0.25 -4.15
N ASP A 60 21.92 0.01 -5.41
CA ASP A 60 22.86 0.41 -6.45
C ASP A 60 22.36 1.64 -7.24
N SER A 61 23.12 2.06 -8.25
CA SER A 61 22.76 3.24 -9.06
C SER A 61 21.47 3.09 -9.87
N SER A 62 20.94 1.89 -10.05
CA SER A 62 19.71 1.60 -10.80
C SER A 62 18.48 1.42 -9.90
N THR A 63 18.69 1.24 -8.60
CA THR A 63 17.61 0.91 -7.65
C THR A 63 16.50 1.96 -7.62
N GLU A 64 16.86 3.23 -7.66
CA GLU A 64 15.88 4.32 -7.64
C GLU A 64 15.02 4.35 -8.91
N GLU A 65 15.62 4.11 -10.08
CA GLU A 65 14.93 4.03 -11.36
C GLU A 65 13.98 2.81 -11.39
N GLN A 66 14.41 1.67 -10.86
CA GLN A 66 13.61 0.47 -10.77
C GLN A 66 12.41 0.66 -9.81
N MET A 67 12.63 1.30 -8.66
CA MET A 67 11.54 1.65 -7.74
C MET A 67 10.57 2.65 -8.35
N LEU A 68 11.06 3.64 -9.10
CA LEU A 68 10.19 4.59 -9.82
C LEU A 68 9.34 3.88 -10.86
N HIS A 69 9.92 2.95 -11.60
CA HIS A 69 9.18 2.13 -12.56
C HIS A 69 8.11 1.29 -11.85
N CYS A 70 8.44 0.65 -10.72
CA CYS A 70 7.49 -0.10 -9.91
C CYS A 70 6.35 0.82 -9.41
N PHE A 71 6.67 2.01 -8.89
CA PHE A 71 5.69 3.00 -8.46
C PHE A 71 4.72 3.37 -9.59
N GLN A 72 5.23 3.62 -10.80
CA GLN A 72 4.41 3.95 -11.96
C GLN A 72 3.50 2.79 -12.40
N GLN A 73 3.94 1.54 -12.24
CA GLN A 73 3.12 0.36 -12.54
C GLN A 73 1.99 0.15 -11.53
N LEU A 74 2.20 0.53 -10.27
CA LEU A 74 1.21 0.43 -9.20
C LEU A 74 0.21 1.56 -9.21
N ALA A 75 0.59 2.71 -9.76
CA ALA A 75 -0.28 3.86 -9.86
C ALA A 75 -1.50 3.54 -10.75
N PRO A 76 -2.72 3.91 -10.34
CA PRO A 76 -3.92 3.57 -11.09
C PRO A 76 -3.91 4.21 -12.47
N VAL A 77 -3.98 3.40 -13.52
CA VAL A 77 -4.19 3.85 -14.90
C VAL A 77 -5.67 4.20 -15.07
N GLY A 78 -6.11 5.24 -14.38
CA GLY A 78 -7.43 5.81 -14.65
C GLY A 78 -7.36 6.55 -15.98
N GLY A 79 -8.04 6.08 -17.02
CA GLY A 79 -8.23 6.55 -18.40
C GLY A 79 -7.89 7.99 -18.82
N ARG A 80 -7.12 8.72 -18.05
CA ARG A 80 -6.48 9.98 -18.35
C ARG A 80 -5.00 9.72 -18.59
N GLN A 81 -4.52 10.17 -19.71
CA GLN A 81 -3.19 10.00 -20.29
C GLN A 81 -2.03 10.57 -19.42
N PHE A 82 -2.31 10.99 -18.19
CA PHE A 82 -1.36 11.57 -17.25
C PHE A 82 -1.66 11.01 -15.84
N ILE A 83 -0.79 10.15 -15.34
CA ILE A 83 -0.68 9.87 -13.91
C ILE A 83 -0.19 11.19 -13.29
N CYS A 84 -0.99 11.85 -12.49
CA CYS A 84 -0.52 12.96 -11.66
C CYS A 84 0.38 12.37 -10.55
N VAL A 85 1.65 12.18 -10.86
CA VAL A 85 2.66 11.89 -9.85
C VAL A 85 3.09 13.22 -9.25
N GLU A 86 2.66 13.47 -8.03
CA GLU A 86 3.17 14.60 -7.26
C GLU A 86 4.48 14.20 -6.59
N SER A 87 5.44 15.12 -6.54
CA SER A 87 6.76 14.87 -5.93
C SER A 87 7.03 15.85 -4.80
N ASN A 88 7.66 15.36 -3.73
CA ASN A 88 7.97 16.12 -2.52
C ASN A 88 6.71 16.76 -1.90
N VAL A 89 5.70 15.95 -1.66
CA VAL A 89 4.40 16.38 -1.12
C VAL A 89 4.38 16.23 0.38
N PRO A 90 4.08 17.29 1.15
CA PRO A 90 3.84 17.16 2.57
C PRO A 90 2.44 16.56 2.82
N LEU A 91 2.40 15.40 3.45
CA LEU A 91 1.16 14.78 3.94
C LEU A 91 0.98 15.09 5.41
N ASP A 92 -0.21 15.52 5.79
CA ASP A 92 -0.58 15.71 7.20
C ASP A 92 -1.20 14.39 7.71
N ILE A 93 -0.43 13.66 8.49
CA ILE A 93 -0.84 12.40 9.11
C ILE A 93 -0.90 12.62 10.62
N GLU A 94 -2.08 12.49 11.22
CA GLU A 94 -2.29 12.71 12.65
C GLU A 94 -1.73 14.06 13.17
N GLY A 95 -1.87 15.13 12.39
CA GLY A 95 -1.36 16.47 12.70
C GLY A 95 0.16 16.61 12.59
N ARG A 96 0.82 15.69 11.89
CA ARG A 96 2.28 15.70 11.66
C ARG A 96 2.58 15.61 10.17
N LEU A 97 3.46 16.49 9.70
CA LEU A 97 3.88 16.46 8.32
C LEU A 97 4.88 15.32 8.07
N ILE A 98 4.61 14.53 7.05
CA ILE A 98 5.49 13.49 6.50
C ILE A 98 5.72 13.83 5.03
N MET A 99 6.98 13.91 4.61
CA MET A 99 7.30 14.21 3.22
C MET A 99 7.22 12.97 2.36
N ALA A 100 6.25 12.91 1.46
CA ALA A 100 6.19 11.89 0.43
C ALA A 100 7.12 12.26 -0.72
N LYS A 101 7.95 11.32 -1.16
CA LYS A 101 8.83 11.49 -2.33
C LYS A 101 8.02 11.53 -3.62
N HIS A 102 7.04 10.62 -3.73
CA HIS A 102 6.06 10.57 -4.80
C HIS A 102 4.70 10.16 -4.23
N LEU A 103 3.64 10.71 -4.81
CA LEU A 103 2.26 10.50 -4.39
C LEU A 103 1.34 10.35 -5.60
N THR A 104 0.39 9.42 -5.47
CA THR A 104 -0.82 9.30 -6.30
C THR A 104 -2.02 9.05 -5.40
N ASP A 105 -3.21 8.90 -5.95
CA ASP A 105 -4.44 8.67 -5.16
C ASP A 105 -4.34 7.45 -4.22
N ASP A 106 -3.67 6.38 -4.64
CA ASP A 106 -3.68 5.09 -3.93
C ASP A 106 -2.27 4.59 -3.56
N VAL A 107 -1.20 5.24 -4.04
CA VAL A 107 0.19 4.79 -3.88
C VAL A 107 1.06 5.93 -3.40
N VAL A 108 1.87 5.66 -2.40
CA VAL A 108 2.81 6.65 -1.84
C VAL A 108 4.21 6.07 -1.71
N TRP A 109 5.21 6.93 -1.89
CA TRP A 109 6.61 6.58 -1.72
C TRP A 109 7.29 7.52 -0.73
N PHE A 110 7.92 6.94 0.28
CA PHE A 110 8.67 7.66 1.31
C PHE A 110 10.14 7.25 1.36
N GLU A 111 10.97 8.16 1.82
CA GLU A 111 12.26 7.81 2.38
C GLU A 111 12.08 7.19 3.78
N PHE A 112 12.87 6.16 4.11
CA PHE A 112 12.82 5.50 5.43
C PHE A 112 12.88 6.49 6.59
N LYS A 113 13.71 7.53 6.47
CA LYS A 113 13.88 8.56 7.51
C LYS A 113 12.58 9.30 7.82
N GLU A 114 11.76 9.56 6.83
CA GLU A 114 10.47 10.25 7.02
C GLU A 114 9.50 9.43 7.87
N LEU A 115 9.55 8.11 7.72
CA LEU A 115 8.66 7.19 8.44
C LEU A 115 9.21 6.72 9.79
N CYS A 116 10.53 6.54 9.92
CA CYS A 116 11.11 5.88 11.08
C CYS A 116 12.09 6.74 11.87
N ASP A 117 12.57 7.88 11.34
CA ASP A 117 13.47 8.79 12.06
C ASP A 117 12.73 10.06 12.48
N GLY A 118 12.15 10.03 13.68
CA GLY A 118 11.40 11.16 14.21
C GLY A 118 10.27 10.72 15.17
N PRO A 119 9.41 11.63 15.59
CA PRO A 119 8.32 11.35 16.53
C PRO A 119 7.14 10.68 15.80
N ARG A 120 7.32 9.44 15.37
CA ARG A 120 6.27 8.62 14.74
C ARG A 120 5.70 7.63 15.74
N SER A 121 4.43 7.32 15.58
CA SER A 121 3.67 6.39 16.41
C SER A 121 2.94 5.36 15.53
N GLN A 122 2.41 4.35 16.17
CA GLN A 122 1.57 3.34 15.52
C GLN A 122 0.39 3.95 14.75
N ASN A 123 -0.24 5.00 15.31
CA ASN A 123 -1.38 5.67 14.68
C ASN A 123 -1.03 6.28 13.32
N ASP A 124 0.20 6.79 13.14
CA ASP A 124 0.65 7.31 11.85
C ASP A 124 0.65 6.20 10.78
N TYR A 125 1.07 5.00 11.16
CA TYR A 125 1.10 3.86 10.23
C TYR A 125 -0.28 3.29 9.93
N ILE A 126 -1.18 3.29 10.92
CA ILE A 126 -2.60 2.93 10.73
C ILE A 126 -3.26 3.89 9.75
N GLU A 127 -3.03 5.19 9.91
CA GLU A 127 -3.61 6.20 9.02
C GLU A 127 -3.08 6.03 7.59
N LEU A 128 -1.76 5.88 7.41
CA LEU A 128 -1.16 5.57 6.11
C LEU A 128 -1.73 4.28 5.51
N ALA A 129 -1.93 3.25 6.33
CA ALA A 129 -2.47 1.99 5.89
C ALA A 129 -3.95 2.06 5.49
N ARG A 130 -4.72 3.01 6.02
CA ARG A 130 -6.10 3.26 5.59
C ARG A 130 -6.19 4.01 4.28
N GLU A 131 -5.26 4.94 4.07
CA GLU A 131 -5.28 5.85 2.94
C GLU A 131 -4.69 5.23 1.66
N PHE A 132 -3.64 4.41 1.80
CA PHE A 132 -2.90 3.87 0.66
C PHE A 132 -2.96 2.34 0.60
N HIS A 133 -3.16 1.78 -0.59
CA HIS A 133 -3.09 0.34 -0.79
C HIS A 133 -1.66 -0.16 -1.05
N ALA A 134 -0.77 0.71 -1.50
CA ALA A 134 0.63 0.39 -1.73
C ALA A 134 1.56 1.51 -1.22
N VAL A 135 2.63 1.09 -0.55
CA VAL A 135 3.63 2.00 0.03
C VAL A 135 5.01 1.55 -0.40
N LEU A 136 5.79 2.50 -0.92
CA LEU A 136 7.21 2.29 -1.22
C LEU A 136 8.05 2.96 -0.13
N VAL A 137 9.08 2.27 0.35
CA VAL A 137 10.01 2.79 1.36
C VAL A 137 11.44 2.61 0.87
N SER A 138 12.12 3.71 0.58
CA SER A 138 13.50 3.67 0.11
C SER A 138 14.51 3.88 1.21
N ASN A 139 15.71 3.32 0.98
CA ASN A 139 16.89 3.51 1.82
C ASN A 139 16.73 3.01 3.26
N VAL A 140 16.13 1.81 3.42
CA VAL A 140 16.05 1.13 4.72
C VAL A 140 17.45 0.66 5.12
N PRO A 141 18.05 1.20 6.19
CA PRO A 141 19.41 0.83 6.57
C PRO A 141 19.44 -0.50 7.31
N GLN A 142 20.61 -1.14 7.36
CA GLN A 142 20.84 -2.18 8.34
C GLN A 142 20.78 -1.60 9.75
N MET A 143 19.95 -2.18 10.62
CA MET A 143 19.72 -1.74 11.98
C MET A 143 20.42 -2.63 12.99
N ASN A 144 20.69 -2.09 14.17
CA ASN A 144 21.36 -2.82 15.25
C ASN A 144 20.95 -2.24 16.62
N ARG A 145 21.61 -2.68 17.70
CA ARG A 145 21.33 -2.22 19.08
C ARG A 145 21.42 -0.69 19.28
N HIS A 146 22.18 0.01 18.45
CA HIS A 146 22.35 1.47 18.55
C HIS A 146 21.25 2.24 17.80
N SER A 147 20.51 1.58 16.94
CA SER A 147 19.35 2.08 16.19
C SER A 147 18.03 1.45 16.65
N SER A 148 17.92 1.08 17.93
CA SER A 148 16.76 0.36 18.46
C SER A 148 15.45 1.14 18.31
N ASP A 149 15.47 2.46 18.37
CA ASP A 149 14.27 3.30 18.18
C ASP A 149 13.78 3.25 16.73
N LEU A 150 14.70 3.32 15.76
CA LEU A 150 14.37 3.14 14.34
C LEU A 150 13.80 1.75 14.09
N ALA A 151 14.45 0.72 14.65
CA ALA A 151 14.02 -0.66 14.53
C ALA A 151 12.62 -0.90 15.12
N ARG A 152 12.30 -0.30 16.29
CA ARG A 152 10.95 -0.38 16.88
C ARG A 152 9.89 0.22 15.97
N ARG A 153 10.15 1.41 15.41
CA ARG A 153 9.22 2.07 14.49
C ARG A 153 9.05 1.26 13.20
N PHE A 154 10.13 0.70 12.67
CA PHE A 154 10.06 -0.16 11.50
C PHE A 154 9.27 -1.45 11.77
N ILE A 155 9.43 -2.09 12.95
CA ILE A 155 8.61 -3.23 13.37
C ILE A 155 7.13 -2.84 13.37
N LEU A 156 6.76 -1.73 14.01
CA LEU A 156 5.37 -1.24 14.06
C LEU A 156 4.82 -0.95 12.66
N LEU A 157 5.60 -0.29 11.80
CA LEU A 157 5.22 -0.02 10.43
C LEU A 157 4.89 -1.31 9.66
N VAL A 158 5.79 -2.29 9.72
CA VAL A 158 5.59 -3.57 9.03
C VAL A 158 4.40 -4.34 9.62
N ASP A 159 4.24 -4.31 10.95
CA ASP A 159 3.12 -4.96 11.62
C ASP A 159 1.77 -4.36 11.14
N GLU A 160 1.63 -3.04 11.13
CA GLU A 160 0.40 -2.38 10.67
C GLU A 160 0.14 -2.60 9.17
N PHE A 161 1.18 -2.47 8.35
CA PHE A 161 1.03 -2.65 6.91
C PHE A 161 0.68 -4.09 6.55
N TYR A 162 1.24 -5.06 7.27
CA TYR A 162 0.90 -6.47 7.11
C TYR A 162 -0.57 -6.74 7.45
N ASP A 163 -1.03 -6.25 8.60
CA ASP A 163 -2.39 -6.51 9.10
C ASP A 163 -3.46 -5.85 8.20
N HIS A 164 -3.14 -4.72 7.53
CA HIS A 164 -4.02 -4.02 6.59
C HIS A 164 -3.90 -4.51 5.13
N GLY A 165 -3.01 -5.45 4.84
CA GLY A 165 -2.84 -5.99 3.48
C GLY A 165 -2.15 -5.03 2.51
N ILE A 166 -1.32 -4.09 3.02
CA ILE A 166 -0.57 -3.11 2.23
C ILE A 166 0.46 -3.79 1.36
N LYS A 167 0.57 -3.38 0.10
CA LYS A 167 1.62 -3.81 -0.80
C LYS A 167 2.88 -2.99 -0.55
N LEU A 168 3.85 -3.59 0.11
CA LEU A 168 5.05 -2.92 0.57
C LEU A 168 6.24 -3.22 -0.35
N VAL A 169 6.84 -2.15 -0.90
CA VAL A 169 8.06 -2.22 -1.72
C VAL A 169 9.19 -1.54 -0.96
N ILE A 170 10.34 -2.20 -0.85
CA ILE A 170 11.46 -1.72 -0.04
C ILE A 170 12.76 -1.71 -0.85
N SER A 171 13.59 -0.68 -0.67
CA SER A 171 15.02 -0.77 -0.96
C SER A 171 15.86 -0.71 0.30
N SER A 172 16.91 -1.52 0.36
CA SER A 172 17.78 -1.67 1.53
C SER A 172 19.23 -1.95 1.14
N ASP A 173 20.15 -1.61 2.04
CA ASP A 173 21.57 -1.95 1.88
C ASP A 173 21.84 -3.45 1.97
N VAL A 174 20.95 -4.20 2.63
CA VAL A 174 21.13 -5.63 2.95
C VAL A 174 19.85 -6.41 2.68
N ASP A 175 19.96 -7.74 2.60
CA ASP A 175 18.80 -8.63 2.51
C ASP A 175 17.91 -8.60 3.76
N ILE A 176 16.67 -9.10 3.64
CA ILE A 176 15.66 -9.08 4.72
C ILE A 176 16.15 -9.70 6.02
N LEU A 177 16.89 -10.81 5.95
CA LEU A 177 17.36 -11.52 7.14
C LEU A 177 18.51 -10.78 7.85
N SER A 178 19.18 -9.90 7.13
CA SER A 178 20.31 -9.08 7.61
C SER A 178 19.89 -7.67 8.04
N LEU A 179 18.60 -7.30 7.95
CA LEU A 179 18.11 -5.97 8.32
C LEU A 179 18.37 -5.58 9.77
N TYR A 180 18.41 -6.56 10.69
CA TYR A 180 18.70 -6.30 12.09
C TYR A 180 19.81 -7.22 12.60
N VAL A 181 20.89 -6.63 13.09
CA VAL A 181 22.06 -7.39 13.56
C VAL A 181 22.34 -7.09 15.03
N GLY A 182 22.23 -8.10 15.85
CA GLY A 182 22.66 -8.10 17.25
C GLY A 182 22.05 -7.01 18.10
N GLY A 183 21.04 -7.34 18.91
CA GLY A 183 20.42 -6.39 19.81
C GLY A 183 19.19 -6.95 20.52
N PRO A 184 18.57 -6.14 21.40
CA PRO A 184 17.46 -6.61 22.24
C PRO A 184 16.18 -6.92 21.45
N LEU A 185 16.04 -6.43 20.21
CA LEU A 185 14.85 -6.61 19.37
C LEU A 185 14.98 -7.79 18.39
N ALA A 186 15.97 -8.66 18.56
CA ALA A 186 16.23 -9.77 17.63
C ALA A 186 15.04 -10.73 17.48
N PHE A 187 14.31 -10.97 18.57
CA PHE A 187 13.13 -11.83 18.55
C PHE A 187 11.96 -11.21 17.81
N GLU A 188 11.64 -9.94 18.11
CA GLU A 188 10.59 -9.18 17.45
C GLU A 188 10.91 -9.01 15.96
N PHE A 189 12.16 -8.70 15.65
CA PHE A 189 12.61 -8.49 14.29
C PHE A 189 12.60 -9.77 13.44
N ALA A 190 12.78 -10.95 14.04
CA ALA A 190 12.61 -12.23 13.36
C ALA A 190 11.18 -12.40 12.81
N ARG A 191 10.16 -11.98 13.59
CA ARG A 191 8.76 -11.94 13.12
C ARG A 191 8.59 -10.94 11.97
N THR A 192 9.15 -9.76 12.10
CA THR A 192 9.11 -8.72 11.05
C THR A 192 9.74 -9.22 9.75
N SER A 193 10.89 -9.91 9.82
CA SER A 193 11.52 -10.52 8.64
C SER A 193 10.63 -11.58 7.99
N SER A 194 9.95 -12.41 8.79
CA SER A 194 9.01 -13.41 8.27
C SER A 194 7.81 -12.76 7.58
N ARG A 195 7.24 -11.69 8.16
CA ARG A 195 6.16 -10.91 7.53
C ARG A 195 6.61 -10.26 6.22
N LEU A 196 7.80 -9.66 6.18
CA LEU A 196 8.36 -9.08 4.95
C LEU A 196 8.55 -10.13 3.84
N GLN A 197 8.93 -11.36 4.19
CA GLN A 197 9.00 -12.45 3.22
C GLN A 197 7.61 -12.88 2.74
N GLU A 198 6.66 -13.00 3.65
CA GLU A 198 5.28 -13.36 3.32
C GLU A 198 4.60 -12.29 2.46
N MET A 199 4.85 -10.99 2.72
CA MET A 199 4.33 -9.86 1.93
C MET A 199 4.76 -9.90 0.45
N GLN A 200 5.80 -10.65 0.11
CA GLN A 200 6.23 -10.88 -1.26
C GLN A 200 5.55 -12.09 -1.92
N SER A 201 4.79 -12.88 -1.17
CA SER A 201 4.12 -14.08 -1.71
C SER A 201 2.92 -13.71 -2.57
N HIS A 202 2.64 -14.55 -3.56
CA HIS A 202 1.44 -14.45 -4.40
C HIS A 202 0.16 -14.36 -3.56
N ASP A 203 0.04 -15.21 -2.54
CA ASP A 203 -1.16 -15.28 -1.70
C ASP A 203 -1.39 -13.96 -0.95
N TYR A 204 -0.33 -13.35 -0.43
CA TYR A 204 -0.43 -12.05 0.23
C TYR A 204 -0.74 -10.92 -0.77
N LEU A 205 -0.12 -10.94 -1.94
CA LEU A 205 -0.37 -9.92 -2.97
C LEU A 205 -1.81 -9.95 -3.49
N ALA A 206 -2.45 -11.10 -3.47
CA ALA A 206 -3.85 -11.28 -3.83
C ALA A 206 -4.84 -10.83 -2.74
N LEU A 207 -4.38 -10.53 -1.51
CA LEU A 207 -5.25 -10.03 -0.45
C LEU A 207 -5.81 -8.65 -0.81
N ALA A 208 -7.10 -8.44 -0.54
CA ALA A 208 -7.70 -7.13 -0.62
C ALA A 208 -7.11 -6.19 0.44
N HIS A 209 -6.98 -4.91 0.08
CA HIS A 209 -6.65 -3.86 1.03
C HIS A 209 -7.75 -3.70 2.07
N ARG A 210 -7.39 -3.58 3.35
CA ARG A 210 -8.30 -3.42 4.48
C ARG A 210 -8.16 -2.01 5.05
N ALA A 211 -9.02 -1.11 4.61
CA ALA A 211 -9.05 0.28 5.05
C ALA A 211 -9.77 0.49 6.41
N GLU A 212 -10.31 -0.59 7.03
CA GLU A 212 -11.05 -0.54 8.31
C GLU A 212 -10.16 -0.94 9.49
#